data_d08ee13299d87129f68ae89e5ea059b9
#
_entry.id   d08ee13299d87129f68ae89e5ea059b9
#
_cell.length_a   1.000
_cell.length_b   1.000
_cell.length_c   1.000
_cell.angle_alpha   90.00
_cell.angle_beta   90.00
_cell.angle_gamma   90.00
#
_symmetry.space_group_name_H-M   'P 1'
#
loop_
_entity.id
_entity.type
_entity.pdbx_description
1 polymer ?
#
loop_
_entity_poly.entity_id
_entity_poly.type
_entity_poly.pdbx_seq_one_letter_code
_entity_poly.pdbx_strand_id
1 'polypeptide(L)'
;MMQFACPLAFAALLLPLIVWYAVPAAKGLHGDALRVPFLRDLAKINLKSGSIWGGLSADNAKLFSPVRLAVYLIYALVITALARPQWVGEPVRVHNFSRDILLVMDISTSMEEPDFALNGRPVSRLSAVKKVAGEFIDKRGEDRIGLVLFGTRAYLQAPITFDKAAVKQILSAMQAGMAGNSTAIGDALGLALKSLKDSGNLDKKIIILLTDGENNDGSVTLPQAVKLAKEAGVKIYTIGVGGDGSDFASFFGLRMGGGVDEAGLRQIARDTEGTYFRAKNTASLQKVYAAIDELEPTENEDTFVQEVREFYYIPLLAALALAAFLVLLKRRADNV
;
A
#
# COMPACT_ATOMS: atom_id res chain seq x y z
N MET A 1 11.09 -3.97 21.56
CA MET A 1 11.48 -5.21 22.23
C MET A 1 12.66 -5.85 21.49
N MET A 2 13.68 -6.39 22.21
CA MET A 2 14.76 -7.14 21.54
C MET A 2 14.34 -8.59 21.34
N GLN A 3 14.46 -9.10 20.12
CA GLN A 3 14.15 -10.49 19.79
C GLN A 3 15.09 -11.00 18.69
N PHE A 4 15.13 -12.33 18.52
CA PHE A 4 15.91 -12.97 17.46
C PHE A 4 14.96 -13.45 16.35
N ALA A 5 15.26 -13.09 15.10
CA ALA A 5 14.45 -13.53 13.95
C ALA A 5 14.54 -15.04 13.74
N CYS A 6 15.71 -15.63 13.99
CA CYS A 6 15.98 -17.04 13.79
C CYS A 6 16.54 -17.70 15.05
N PRO A 7 15.74 -17.93 16.11
CA PRO A 7 16.25 -18.51 17.36
C PRO A 7 16.78 -19.94 17.18
N LEU A 8 16.30 -20.68 16.17
CA LEU A 8 16.80 -22.01 15.84
C LEU A 8 18.29 -22.03 15.44
N ALA A 9 18.85 -20.87 15.02
CA ALA A 9 20.27 -20.76 14.69
C ALA A 9 21.16 -21.12 15.91
N PHE A 10 20.70 -20.90 17.14
CA PHE A 10 21.45 -21.27 18.35
C PHE A 10 21.65 -22.79 18.50
N ALA A 11 20.82 -23.62 17.85
CA ALA A 11 21.05 -25.07 17.83
C ALA A 11 22.41 -25.42 17.16
N ALA A 12 22.90 -24.59 16.26
CA ALA A 12 24.21 -24.76 15.65
C ALA A 12 25.36 -24.63 16.66
N LEU A 13 25.16 -24.01 17.82
CA LEU A 13 26.18 -24.02 18.91
C LEU A 13 26.53 -25.41 19.41
N LEU A 14 25.65 -26.38 19.23
CA LEU A 14 25.88 -27.78 19.59
C LEU A 14 26.73 -28.53 18.54
N LEU A 15 26.85 -28.00 17.32
CA LEU A 15 27.58 -28.65 16.22
C LEU A 15 29.04 -29.03 16.59
N PRO A 16 29.85 -28.16 17.23
CA PRO A 16 31.22 -28.53 17.58
C PRO A 16 31.26 -29.69 18.57
N LEU A 17 30.30 -29.79 19.50
CA LEU A 17 30.18 -30.88 20.43
C LEU A 17 29.79 -32.21 19.75
N ILE A 18 28.85 -32.13 18.81
CA ILE A 18 28.40 -33.26 17.98
C ILE A 18 29.59 -33.79 17.16
N VAL A 19 30.32 -32.88 16.50
CA VAL A 19 31.50 -33.26 15.69
C VAL A 19 32.56 -33.88 16.55
N TRP A 20 32.83 -33.34 17.74
CA TRP A 20 33.82 -33.89 18.66
C TRP A 20 33.44 -35.29 19.16
N TYR A 21 32.18 -35.58 19.36
CA TYR A 21 31.68 -36.89 19.80
C TYR A 21 31.58 -37.90 18.65
N ALA A 22 31.09 -37.45 17.49
CA ALA A 22 30.82 -38.35 16.35
C ALA A 22 32.05 -38.66 15.49
N VAL A 23 33.02 -37.75 15.43
CA VAL A 23 34.21 -37.94 14.61
C VAL A 23 35.35 -38.46 15.50
N PRO A 24 35.72 -39.75 15.36
CA PRO A 24 36.88 -40.29 16.09
C PRO A 24 38.15 -39.56 15.66
N ALA A 25 39.00 -39.25 16.67
CA ALA A 25 40.31 -38.63 16.39
C ALA A 25 41.05 -39.41 15.29
N ALA A 26 41.44 -38.74 14.22
CA ALA A 26 42.19 -39.35 13.17
C ALA A 26 43.45 -40.02 13.77
N LYS A 27 43.51 -41.33 13.67
CA LYS A 27 44.73 -42.07 14.04
C LYS A 27 45.82 -41.54 13.14
N GLY A 28 46.88 -40.97 13.72
CA GLY A 28 48.05 -40.52 12.93
C GLY A 28 48.46 -41.62 11.97
N LEU A 29 48.54 -41.26 10.70
CA LEU A 29 49.12 -42.16 9.72
C LEU A 29 50.55 -42.45 10.18
N HIS A 30 50.73 -43.57 10.83
CA HIS A 30 52.03 -44.15 11.01
C HIS A 30 52.38 -44.77 9.67
N GLY A 31 52.77 -43.89 8.72
CA GLY A 31 53.48 -44.36 7.54
C GLY A 31 54.82 -44.92 7.99
N ASP A 32 55.19 -46.06 7.46
CA ASP A 32 56.52 -46.65 7.70
C ASP A 32 57.58 -45.57 7.45
N ALA A 33 58.12 -45.06 8.55
CA ALA A 33 59.18 -44.05 8.49
C ALA A 33 60.43 -44.70 7.88
N LEU A 34 60.78 -44.22 6.71
CA LEU A 34 62.07 -44.56 6.11
C LEU A 34 63.17 -44.29 7.17
N ARG A 35 63.82 -45.34 7.68
CA ARG A 35 64.99 -45.21 8.57
C ARG A 35 66.15 -44.65 7.82
N VAL A 36 66.33 -43.36 7.87
CA VAL A 36 67.47 -42.64 7.25
C VAL A 36 68.50 -42.41 8.34
N PRO A 37 69.73 -42.94 8.21
CA PRO A 37 70.71 -42.98 9.32
C PRO A 37 71.28 -41.63 9.73
N PHE A 38 71.06 -40.53 8.99
CA PHE A 38 71.50 -39.18 9.33
C PHE A 38 70.45 -38.25 9.83
N LEU A 39 69.27 -38.74 10.22
CA LEU A 39 68.19 -37.94 10.81
C LEU A 39 68.56 -37.30 12.18
N ARG A 40 69.55 -37.81 12.86
CA ARG A 40 70.06 -37.24 14.12
C ARG A 40 70.69 -35.86 13.95
N ASP A 41 71.27 -35.57 12.79
CA ASP A 41 71.94 -34.29 12.48
C ASP A 41 70.88 -33.26 11.93
N LEU A 42 69.86 -33.75 11.24
CA LEU A 42 68.75 -32.92 10.77
C LEU A 42 67.79 -32.51 11.88
N ALA A 43 67.75 -33.26 12.98
CA ALA A 43 66.90 -32.88 14.14
C ALA A 43 67.39 -31.59 14.85
N LYS A 44 68.59 -31.13 14.59
CA LYS A 44 69.12 -29.85 15.06
C LYS A 44 68.68 -28.66 14.19
N ILE A 45 68.25 -28.90 12.99
CA ILE A 45 67.63 -27.87 12.12
C ILE A 45 66.17 -27.82 12.50
N ASN A 46 65.85 -26.85 13.34
CA ASN A 46 64.51 -26.56 13.80
C ASN A 46 63.63 -26.11 12.61
N LEU A 47 63.18 -27.11 11.80
CA LEU A 47 62.18 -26.90 10.80
C LEU A 47 60.88 -26.58 11.53
N LYS A 48 60.70 -25.31 11.87
CA LYS A 48 59.39 -24.74 12.24
C LYS A 48 58.43 -24.98 11.08
N SER A 49 57.91 -26.21 10.97
CA SER A 49 56.84 -26.52 10.02
C SER A 49 55.63 -25.71 10.40
N GLY A 50 55.45 -24.59 9.71
CA GLY A 50 54.26 -23.76 9.77
C GLY A 50 53.05 -24.43 9.14
N SER A 51 52.67 -25.61 9.60
CA SER A 51 51.43 -26.26 9.23
C SER A 51 50.28 -25.61 10.02
N ILE A 52 49.45 -24.84 9.34
CA ILE A 52 48.24 -24.23 9.86
C ILE A 52 47.30 -25.29 10.45
N TRP A 53 47.42 -26.56 10.06
CA TRP A 53 46.66 -27.71 10.52
C TRP A 53 47.39 -28.56 11.57
N GLY A 54 48.68 -28.32 11.83
CA GLY A 54 49.48 -29.08 12.79
C GLY A 54 49.13 -28.85 14.26
N GLY A 55 48.35 -27.88 14.59
CA GLY A 55 47.89 -27.59 15.96
C GLY A 55 46.80 -28.49 16.50
N LEU A 56 46.32 -29.48 15.70
CA LEU A 56 45.26 -30.41 16.11
C LEU A 56 45.77 -31.78 16.52
N SER A 57 47.11 -31.97 16.53
CA SER A 57 47.74 -33.26 16.92
C SER A 57 47.84 -33.37 18.45
N ALA A 58 47.05 -34.26 18.99
CA ALA A 58 47.29 -35.14 20.16
C ALA A 58 47.87 -34.57 21.47
N ASP A 59 47.56 -33.32 21.83
CA ASP A 59 47.69 -32.93 23.24
C ASP A 59 46.26 -32.70 23.81
N ASN A 60 45.63 -33.82 24.17
CA ASN A 60 44.31 -33.85 24.83
C ASN A 60 44.34 -33.26 26.25
N ALA A 61 45.42 -32.62 26.67
CA ALA A 61 45.62 -32.17 28.05
C ALA A 61 45.34 -30.69 28.28
N LYS A 62 45.00 -29.87 27.28
CA LYS A 62 44.64 -28.46 27.53
C LYS A 62 43.37 -28.03 26.76
N LEU A 63 42.25 -28.45 27.33
CA LEU A 63 40.91 -27.98 26.87
C LEU A 63 40.80 -26.43 26.89
N PHE A 64 41.65 -25.74 27.64
CA PHE A 64 41.68 -24.30 27.86
C PHE A 64 42.88 -23.59 27.18
N SER A 65 43.26 -23.98 25.96
CA SER A 65 44.14 -23.09 25.21
C SER A 65 43.44 -21.79 24.86
N PRO A 66 44.06 -20.61 25.18
CA PRO A 66 43.42 -19.30 24.88
C PRO A 66 43.03 -19.13 23.42
N VAL A 67 43.75 -19.76 22.52
CA VAL A 67 43.45 -19.74 21.05
C VAL A 67 42.17 -20.53 20.75
N ARG A 68 41.97 -21.71 21.39
CA ARG A 68 40.72 -22.48 21.19
C ARG A 68 39.52 -21.75 21.75
N LEU A 69 39.65 -21.11 22.93
CA LEU A 69 38.59 -20.27 23.52
C LEU A 69 38.20 -19.12 22.58
N ALA A 70 39.21 -18.45 21.98
CA ALA A 70 38.96 -17.36 21.03
C ALA A 70 38.25 -17.84 19.74
N VAL A 71 38.58 -19.03 19.23
CA VAL A 71 37.89 -19.64 18.08
C VAL A 71 36.44 -19.97 18.42
N TYR A 72 36.16 -20.51 19.60
CA TYR A 72 34.78 -20.76 20.04
C TYR A 72 33.99 -19.45 20.23
N LEU A 73 34.65 -18.40 20.72
CA LEU A 73 34.02 -17.08 20.84
C LEU A 73 33.65 -16.49 19.48
N ILE A 74 34.57 -16.59 18.50
CA ILE A 74 34.27 -16.18 17.11
C ILE A 74 33.10 -16.96 16.55
N TYR A 75 33.07 -18.28 16.75
CA TYR A 75 31.98 -19.14 16.31
C TYR A 75 30.64 -18.73 16.97
N ALA A 76 30.63 -18.49 18.28
CA ALA A 76 29.42 -18.04 18.99
C ALA A 76 28.93 -16.68 18.49
N LEU A 77 29.85 -15.74 18.20
CA LEU A 77 29.49 -14.44 17.63
C LEU A 77 28.89 -14.57 16.22
N VAL A 78 29.44 -15.47 15.38
CA VAL A 78 28.89 -15.74 14.04
C VAL A 78 27.48 -16.34 14.15
N ILE A 79 27.26 -17.31 15.05
CA ILE A 79 25.92 -17.88 15.29
C ILE A 79 24.95 -16.82 15.80
N THR A 80 25.41 -15.94 16.69
CA THR A 80 24.59 -14.83 17.18
C THR A 80 24.22 -13.86 16.05
N ALA A 81 25.15 -13.60 15.12
CA ALA A 81 24.85 -12.80 13.91
C ALA A 81 23.82 -13.50 13.01
N LEU A 82 23.96 -14.82 12.84
CA LEU A 82 23.03 -15.64 12.04
C LEU A 82 21.62 -15.72 12.68
N ALA A 83 21.52 -15.65 14.00
CA ALA A 83 20.26 -15.57 14.73
C ALA A 83 19.51 -14.26 14.50
N ARG A 84 20.15 -13.26 13.82
CA ARG A 84 19.60 -11.95 13.45
C ARG A 84 18.94 -11.25 14.64
N PRO A 85 19.72 -10.73 15.60
CA PRO A 85 19.19 -9.89 16.66
C PRO A 85 18.53 -8.66 16.07
N GLN A 86 17.27 -8.42 16.44
CA GLN A 86 16.48 -7.32 15.92
C GLN A 86 15.74 -6.59 17.05
N TRP A 87 15.61 -5.29 16.88
CA TRP A 87 14.76 -4.47 17.72
C TRP A 87 13.43 -4.27 17.00
N VAL A 88 12.35 -4.74 17.59
CA VAL A 88 11.01 -4.52 17.11
C VAL A 88 10.41 -3.36 17.89
N GLY A 89 10.09 -2.28 17.17
CA GLY A 89 9.42 -1.11 17.70
C GLY A 89 7.98 -1.41 18.16
N GLU A 90 7.34 -0.43 18.74
CA GLU A 90 5.91 -0.52 19.04
C GLU A 90 5.12 -0.55 17.73
N PRO A 91 4.03 -1.35 17.68
CA PRO A 91 3.17 -1.39 16.50
C PRO A 91 2.56 0.00 16.28
N VAL A 92 2.91 0.64 15.20
CA VAL A 92 2.27 1.88 14.76
C VAL A 92 1.06 1.51 13.92
N ARG A 93 -0.10 2.03 14.29
CA ARG A 93 -1.31 1.88 13.48
C ARG A 93 -1.14 2.68 12.21
N VAL A 94 -1.08 1.99 11.10
CA VAL A 94 -1.16 2.62 9.78
C VAL A 94 -2.58 2.39 9.29
N HIS A 95 -3.32 3.47 9.17
CA HIS A 95 -4.66 3.43 8.59
C HIS A 95 -4.49 3.11 7.11
N ASN A 96 -4.92 1.93 6.70
CA ASN A 96 -5.03 1.62 5.29
C ASN A 96 -6.22 2.40 4.72
N PHE A 97 -5.94 3.13 3.66
CA PHE A 97 -6.90 3.97 2.96
C PHE A 97 -8.12 3.17 2.54
N SER A 98 -9.30 3.67 2.93
CA SER A 98 -10.49 2.89 2.78
C SER A 98 -10.97 2.82 1.33
N ARG A 99 -11.01 3.96 0.59
CA ARG A 99 -11.63 4.01 -0.75
C ARG A 99 -11.15 5.12 -1.63
N ASP A 100 -11.32 4.88 -2.93
CA ASP A 100 -11.23 5.91 -3.97
C ASP A 100 -12.64 6.32 -4.40
N ILE A 101 -13.04 7.53 -4.07
CA ILE A 101 -14.33 8.10 -4.42
C ILE A 101 -14.11 9.13 -5.53
N LEU A 102 -14.71 8.89 -6.70
CA LEU A 102 -14.68 9.87 -7.77
C LEU A 102 -16.05 10.51 -7.94
N LEU A 103 -16.14 11.80 -7.63
CA LEU A 103 -17.33 12.61 -7.88
C LEU A 103 -17.37 13.01 -9.35
N VAL A 104 -18.41 12.62 -10.07
CA VAL A 104 -18.64 12.94 -11.47
C VAL A 104 -19.87 13.84 -11.53
N MET A 105 -19.66 15.14 -11.77
CA MET A 105 -20.68 16.15 -11.57
C MET A 105 -21.01 16.87 -12.86
N ASP A 106 -22.28 16.92 -13.15
CA ASP A 106 -22.84 17.71 -14.24
C ASP A 106 -22.75 19.19 -13.91
N ILE A 107 -22.21 19.97 -14.84
CA ILE A 107 -22.16 21.44 -14.81
C ILE A 107 -22.72 22.05 -16.10
N SER A 108 -23.61 21.33 -16.79
CA SER A 108 -24.37 21.89 -17.93
C SER A 108 -25.23 23.06 -17.50
N THR A 109 -25.74 23.83 -18.47
CA THR A 109 -26.52 25.04 -18.18
C THR A 109 -27.83 24.75 -17.45
N SER A 110 -28.40 23.55 -17.57
CA SER A 110 -29.62 23.14 -16.82
C SER A 110 -29.39 23.14 -15.28
N MET A 111 -28.15 22.99 -14.83
CA MET A 111 -27.81 23.09 -13.42
C MET A 111 -27.91 24.52 -12.83
N GLU A 112 -28.18 25.53 -13.66
CA GLU A 112 -28.48 26.89 -13.18
C GLU A 112 -29.92 27.07 -12.72
N GLU A 113 -30.83 26.13 -13.02
CA GLU A 113 -32.24 26.23 -12.60
C GLU A 113 -32.38 26.45 -11.11
N PRO A 114 -33.15 27.49 -10.66
CA PRO A 114 -33.27 27.86 -9.26
C PRO A 114 -34.41 27.13 -8.56
N ASP A 115 -34.52 25.81 -8.74
CA ASP A 115 -35.59 24.95 -8.20
C ASP A 115 -35.21 24.27 -6.88
N PHE A 116 -34.06 24.57 -6.32
CA PHE A 116 -33.61 24.14 -5.01
C PHE A 116 -33.72 25.30 -3.97
N ALA A 117 -33.67 24.97 -2.68
CA ALA A 117 -33.68 25.96 -1.62
C ALA A 117 -32.56 25.68 -0.60
N LEU A 118 -31.86 26.74 -0.18
CA LEU A 118 -30.95 26.76 0.94
C LEU A 118 -31.40 27.80 1.96
N ASN A 119 -31.62 27.36 3.18
CA ASN A 119 -32.11 28.24 4.28
C ASN A 119 -33.34 29.05 3.89
N GLY A 120 -34.27 28.44 3.14
CA GLY A 120 -35.51 29.07 2.68
C GLY A 120 -35.36 30.03 1.50
N ARG A 121 -34.19 30.17 0.93
CA ARG A 121 -33.93 30.99 -0.27
C ARG A 121 -33.76 30.10 -1.50
N PRO A 122 -34.38 30.43 -2.63
CA PRO A 122 -34.18 29.69 -3.87
C PRO A 122 -32.71 29.83 -4.33
N VAL A 123 -32.16 28.72 -4.75
CA VAL A 123 -30.77 28.63 -5.25
C VAL A 123 -30.72 27.69 -6.46
N SER A 124 -29.71 27.82 -7.29
CA SER A 124 -29.49 26.90 -8.41
C SER A 124 -29.20 25.48 -7.92
N ARG A 125 -29.54 24.47 -8.75
CA ARG A 125 -29.20 23.06 -8.52
C ARG A 125 -27.71 22.91 -8.20
N LEU A 126 -26.86 23.55 -9.01
CA LEU A 126 -25.41 23.51 -8.82
C LEU A 126 -24.99 24.06 -7.45
N SER A 127 -25.59 25.17 -7.00
CA SER A 127 -25.29 25.76 -5.69
C SER A 127 -25.66 24.81 -4.53
N ALA A 128 -26.80 24.13 -4.63
CA ALA A 128 -27.21 23.13 -3.65
C ALA A 128 -26.28 21.93 -3.67
N VAL A 129 -25.92 21.43 -4.85
CA VAL A 129 -24.99 20.32 -5.03
C VAL A 129 -23.61 20.64 -4.46
N LYS A 130 -23.05 21.80 -4.76
CA LYS A 130 -21.73 22.24 -4.24
C LYS A 130 -21.70 22.24 -2.71
N LYS A 131 -22.76 22.74 -2.08
CA LYS A 131 -22.86 22.75 -0.62
C LYS A 131 -22.91 21.34 -0.04
N VAL A 132 -23.85 20.51 -0.52
CA VAL A 132 -24.05 19.17 0.04
C VAL A 132 -22.87 18.24 -0.26
N ALA A 133 -22.29 18.31 -1.47
CA ALA A 133 -21.08 17.56 -1.82
C ALA A 133 -19.87 18.02 -0.97
N GLY A 134 -19.76 19.32 -0.68
CA GLY A 134 -18.73 19.84 0.22
C GLY A 134 -18.85 19.28 1.65
N GLU A 135 -20.09 19.22 2.18
CA GLU A 135 -20.38 18.60 3.49
C GLU A 135 -20.07 17.08 3.49
N PHE A 136 -20.35 16.39 2.40
CA PHE A 136 -20.01 14.99 2.22
C PHE A 136 -18.48 14.79 2.21
N ILE A 137 -17.74 15.59 1.47
CA ILE A 137 -16.27 15.54 1.41
C ILE A 137 -15.66 15.71 2.82
N ASP A 138 -16.20 16.64 3.63
CA ASP A 138 -15.71 16.87 5.00
C ASP A 138 -15.89 15.68 5.93
N LYS A 139 -16.96 14.92 5.76
CA LYS A 139 -17.26 13.74 6.58
C LYS A 139 -16.37 12.54 6.27
N ARG A 140 -15.77 12.49 5.09
CA ARG A 140 -14.91 11.38 4.66
C ARG A 140 -13.50 11.53 5.23
N GLY A 141 -13.22 10.89 6.39
CA GLY A 141 -11.93 10.97 7.10
C GLY A 141 -10.75 10.45 6.28
N GLU A 142 -10.75 9.19 5.94
CA GLU A 142 -9.59 8.46 5.38
C GLU A 142 -9.72 8.18 3.86
N ASP A 143 -10.86 8.51 3.23
CA ASP A 143 -11.08 8.27 1.82
C ASP A 143 -10.31 9.26 0.94
N ARG A 144 -9.83 8.80 -0.22
CA ARG A 144 -9.31 9.67 -1.28
C ARG A 144 -10.46 10.10 -2.18
N ILE A 145 -10.48 11.37 -2.55
CA ILE A 145 -11.56 11.94 -3.35
C ILE A 145 -10.98 12.61 -4.59
N GLY A 146 -11.59 12.34 -5.75
CA GLY A 146 -11.32 13.03 -7.00
C GLY A 146 -12.58 13.69 -7.55
N LEU A 147 -12.42 14.55 -8.55
CA LEU A 147 -13.49 15.34 -9.14
C LEU A 147 -13.38 15.36 -10.67
N VAL A 148 -14.40 14.87 -11.34
CA VAL A 148 -14.64 15.03 -12.76
C VAL A 148 -15.84 15.94 -12.95
N LEU A 149 -15.69 16.98 -13.77
CA LEU A 149 -16.77 17.85 -14.18
C LEU A 149 -17.11 17.58 -15.63
N PHE A 150 -18.37 17.61 -15.97
CA PHE A 150 -18.79 17.41 -17.36
C PHE A 150 -19.98 18.28 -17.76
N GLY A 151 -20.07 18.48 -19.05
CA GLY A 151 -21.14 19.10 -19.83
C GLY A 151 -21.02 18.51 -21.23
N THR A 152 -20.78 19.32 -22.24
CA THR A 152 -20.44 18.86 -23.61
C THR A 152 -19.16 18.03 -23.64
N ARG A 153 -18.21 18.29 -22.72
CA ARG A 153 -16.97 17.55 -22.54
C ARG A 153 -16.75 17.25 -21.09
N ALA A 154 -15.98 16.18 -20.84
CA ALA A 154 -15.58 15.79 -19.49
C ALA A 154 -14.13 16.24 -19.19
N TYR A 155 -13.90 16.71 -17.97
CA TYR A 155 -12.62 17.20 -17.47
C TYR A 155 -12.30 16.64 -16.10
N LEU A 156 -11.12 16.07 -15.94
CA LEU A 156 -10.58 15.69 -14.63
C LEU A 156 -10.05 16.96 -13.94
N GLN A 157 -10.80 17.49 -13.00
CA GLN A 157 -10.46 18.73 -12.27
C GLN A 157 -9.57 18.45 -11.05
N ALA A 158 -9.82 17.36 -10.35
CA ALA A 158 -8.97 16.88 -9.29
C ALA A 158 -8.73 15.38 -9.46
N PRO A 159 -7.48 14.94 -9.61
CA PRO A 159 -7.16 13.51 -9.50
C PRO A 159 -7.47 13.02 -8.10
N ILE A 160 -7.54 11.70 -7.91
CA ILE A 160 -7.76 11.07 -6.60
C ILE A 160 -6.69 11.53 -5.61
N THR A 161 -7.10 12.20 -4.55
CA THR A 161 -6.21 12.82 -3.55
C THR A 161 -6.78 12.76 -2.14
N PHE A 162 -5.91 12.84 -1.13
CA PHE A 162 -6.29 13.06 0.27
C PHE A 162 -6.57 14.53 0.59
N ASP A 163 -6.12 15.45 -0.25
CA ASP A 163 -6.32 16.88 -0.04
C ASP A 163 -7.76 17.31 -0.34
N LYS A 164 -8.62 17.06 0.63
CA LYS A 164 -10.05 17.43 0.56
C LYS A 164 -10.26 18.92 0.48
N ALA A 165 -9.34 19.71 1.06
CA ALA A 165 -9.41 21.15 1.00
C ALA A 165 -9.24 21.64 -0.44
N ALA A 166 -8.26 21.09 -1.18
CA ALA A 166 -8.08 21.39 -2.61
C ALA A 166 -9.30 20.98 -3.43
N VAL A 167 -9.85 19.77 -3.22
CA VAL A 167 -11.07 19.33 -3.94
C VAL A 167 -12.25 20.25 -3.67
N LYS A 168 -12.48 20.66 -2.43
CA LYS A 168 -13.54 21.61 -2.05
C LYS A 168 -13.34 23.00 -2.66
N GLN A 169 -12.11 23.47 -2.72
CA GLN A 169 -11.81 24.75 -3.34
C GLN A 169 -12.16 24.72 -4.82
N ILE A 170 -11.76 23.66 -5.55
CA ILE A 170 -12.14 23.46 -6.96
C ILE A 170 -13.65 23.36 -7.09
N LEU A 171 -14.31 22.54 -6.26
CA LEU A 171 -15.76 22.39 -6.23
C LEU A 171 -16.47 23.74 -6.02
N SER A 172 -15.97 24.60 -5.15
CA SER A 172 -16.54 25.92 -4.88
C SER A 172 -16.41 26.87 -6.07
N ALA A 173 -15.33 26.79 -6.84
CA ALA A 173 -15.00 27.68 -7.94
C ALA A 173 -15.74 27.34 -9.26
N MET A 174 -16.28 26.12 -9.42
CA MET A 174 -16.95 25.73 -10.65
C MET A 174 -18.26 26.50 -10.87
N GLN A 175 -18.61 26.72 -12.14
CA GLN A 175 -19.83 27.40 -12.58
C GLN A 175 -20.51 26.57 -13.66
N ALA A 176 -21.84 26.67 -13.73
CA ALA A 176 -22.57 26.01 -14.80
C ALA A 176 -22.18 26.58 -16.17
N GLY A 177 -22.23 25.73 -17.17
CA GLY A 177 -21.82 26.08 -18.53
C GLY A 177 -20.31 26.05 -18.80
N MET A 178 -19.43 25.93 -17.78
CA MET A 178 -17.98 25.90 -18.00
C MET A 178 -17.51 24.71 -18.85
N ALA A 179 -18.23 23.58 -18.80
CA ALA A 179 -17.93 22.38 -19.61
C ALA A 179 -18.83 22.29 -20.88
N GLY A 180 -19.55 23.34 -21.19
CA GLY A 180 -20.52 23.43 -22.31
C GLY A 180 -21.96 23.18 -21.85
N ASN A 181 -22.89 23.19 -22.85
CA ASN A 181 -24.31 23.21 -22.57
C ASN A 181 -25.00 21.85 -22.66
N SER A 182 -24.35 20.88 -23.30
CA SER A 182 -24.84 19.50 -23.46
C SER A 182 -24.39 18.61 -22.28
N THR A 183 -24.82 17.36 -22.28
CA THR A 183 -24.58 16.40 -21.19
C THR A 183 -23.96 15.11 -21.77
N ALA A 184 -22.64 14.96 -21.67
CA ALA A 184 -21.88 13.80 -22.16
C ALA A 184 -21.54 12.83 -21.01
N ILE A 185 -22.53 12.10 -20.49
CA ILE A 185 -22.36 11.17 -19.35
C ILE A 185 -21.41 10.04 -19.71
N GLY A 186 -21.49 9.49 -20.94
CA GLY A 186 -20.63 8.40 -21.39
C GLY A 186 -19.14 8.78 -21.35
N ASP A 187 -18.78 9.95 -21.85
CA ASP A 187 -17.40 10.46 -21.82
C ASP A 187 -16.93 10.74 -20.40
N ALA A 188 -17.82 11.26 -19.53
CA ALA A 188 -17.53 11.51 -18.12
C ALA A 188 -17.21 10.23 -17.36
N LEU A 189 -18.02 9.18 -17.54
CA LEU A 189 -17.76 7.86 -16.96
C LEU A 189 -16.49 7.23 -17.53
N GLY A 190 -16.24 7.35 -18.85
CA GLY A 190 -15.01 6.85 -19.46
C GLY A 190 -13.75 7.51 -18.87
N LEU A 191 -13.78 8.84 -18.70
CA LEU A 191 -12.68 9.59 -18.07
C LEU A 191 -12.52 9.22 -16.60
N ALA A 192 -13.63 9.05 -15.87
CA ALA A 192 -13.64 8.64 -14.48
C ALA A 192 -12.99 7.25 -14.28
N LEU A 193 -13.37 6.28 -15.11
CA LEU A 193 -12.81 4.93 -15.06
C LEU A 193 -11.31 4.93 -15.39
N LYS A 194 -10.88 5.72 -16.36
CA LYS A 194 -9.46 5.91 -16.68
C LYS A 194 -8.70 6.46 -15.47
N SER A 195 -9.20 7.52 -14.84
CA SER A 195 -8.58 8.12 -13.65
C SER A 195 -8.47 7.15 -12.49
N LEU A 196 -9.52 6.36 -12.25
CA LEU A 196 -9.52 5.31 -11.21
C LEU A 196 -8.53 4.19 -11.53
N LYS A 197 -8.37 3.80 -12.78
CA LYS A 197 -7.39 2.79 -13.19
C LYS A 197 -5.97 3.27 -12.91
N ASP A 198 -5.67 4.53 -13.20
CA ASP A 198 -4.35 5.12 -13.02
C ASP A 198 -3.97 5.32 -11.53
N SER A 199 -4.96 5.34 -10.61
CA SER A 199 -4.72 5.49 -9.16
C SER A 199 -4.15 4.25 -8.46
N GLY A 200 -4.09 3.10 -9.13
CA GLY A 200 -3.37 1.91 -8.69
C GLY A 200 -4.07 1.01 -7.65
N ASN A 201 -5.04 1.50 -6.90
CA ASN A 201 -5.78 0.70 -5.92
C ASN A 201 -7.08 0.17 -6.55
N LEU A 202 -7.21 -1.16 -6.74
CA LEU A 202 -8.31 -1.74 -7.51
C LEU A 202 -9.53 -2.17 -6.66
N ASP A 203 -9.35 -2.38 -5.35
CA ASP A 203 -10.30 -3.18 -4.59
C ASP A 203 -11.51 -2.43 -4.00
N LYS A 204 -11.43 -1.09 -3.86
CA LYS A 204 -12.52 -0.31 -3.26
C LYS A 204 -12.72 1.03 -3.99
N LYS A 205 -13.28 0.98 -5.19
CA LYS A 205 -13.50 2.18 -6.04
C LYS A 205 -14.97 2.41 -6.26
N ILE A 206 -15.40 3.64 -6.03
CA ILE A 206 -16.78 4.07 -6.31
C ILE A 206 -16.81 5.35 -7.14
N ILE A 207 -17.81 5.44 -8.00
CA ILE A 207 -18.18 6.64 -8.73
C ILE A 207 -19.52 7.13 -8.21
N ILE A 208 -19.61 8.43 -7.93
CA ILE A 208 -20.88 9.09 -7.62
C ILE A 208 -21.17 10.01 -8.79
N LEU A 209 -22.07 9.59 -9.67
CA LEU A 209 -22.52 10.34 -10.83
C LEU A 209 -23.72 11.20 -10.45
N LEU A 210 -23.62 12.50 -10.68
CA LEU A 210 -24.67 13.45 -10.41
C LEU A 210 -25.00 14.24 -11.67
N THR A 211 -26.26 14.18 -12.10
CA THR A 211 -26.75 14.86 -13.32
C THR A 211 -28.24 15.20 -13.18
N ASP A 212 -28.67 16.18 -13.93
CA ASP A 212 -30.09 16.56 -14.05
C ASP A 212 -30.66 16.26 -15.46
N GLY A 213 -29.83 15.75 -16.37
CA GLY A 213 -30.15 15.57 -17.78
C GLY A 213 -30.10 14.14 -18.31
N GLU A 214 -30.44 14.04 -19.59
CA GLU A 214 -30.25 12.86 -20.42
C GLU A 214 -28.88 12.91 -21.10
N ASN A 215 -28.29 11.75 -21.39
CA ASN A 215 -27.06 11.70 -22.20
C ASN A 215 -27.39 12.09 -23.66
N ASN A 216 -27.03 13.28 -24.05
CA ASN A 216 -27.35 13.85 -25.38
C ASN A 216 -26.12 14.24 -26.22
N ASP A 217 -24.91 13.97 -25.68
CA ASP A 217 -23.64 14.27 -26.36
C ASP A 217 -22.57 13.23 -25.92
N GLY A 218 -21.38 13.30 -26.51
CA GLY A 218 -20.24 12.48 -26.21
C GLY A 218 -19.89 11.43 -27.24
N SER A 219 -18.64 10.99 -27.22
CA SER A 219 -18.08 9.98 -28.14
C SER A 219 -18.28 8.57 -27.60
N VAL A 220 -18.32 8.40 -26.27
CA VAL A 220 -18.53 7.12 -25.58
C VAL A 220 -20.02 6.94 -25.30
N THR A 221 -20.57 5.84 -25.76
CA THR A 221 -21.97 5.52 -25.47
C THR A 221 -22.12 5.03 -24.03
N LEU A 222 -23.31 5.29 -23.41
CA LEU A 222 -23.59 4.82 -22.05
C LEU A 222 -23.37 3.30 -21.89
N PRO A 223 -23.86 2.43 -22.78
CA PRO A 223 -23.62 0.99 -22.65
C PRO A 223 -22.14 0.60 -22.67
N GLN A 224 -21.31 1.30 -23.46
CA GLN A 224 -19.87 1.07 -23.48
C GLN A 224 -19.22 1.48 -22.14
N ALA A 225 -19.56 2.65 -21.59
CA ALA A 225 -19.04 3.11 -20.31
C ALA A 225 -19.45 2.16 -19.16
N VAL A 226 -20.72 1.74 -19.13
CA VAL A 226 -21.24 0.79 -18.13
C VAL A 226 -20.53 -0.57 -18.22
N LYS A 227 -20.32 -1.09 -19.44
CA LYS A 227 -19.58 -2.33 -19.65
C LYS A 227 -18.16 -2.24 -19.08
N LEU A 228 -17.45 -1.14 -19.38
CA LEU A 228 -16.10 -0.90 -18.83
C LEU A 228 -16.09 -0.79 -17.31
N ALA A 229 -17.09 -0.14 -16.70
CA ALA A 229 -17.22 -0.04 -15.25
C ALA A 229 -17.41 -1.41 -14.59
N LYS A 230 -18.27 -2.24 -15.18
CA LYS A 230 -18.52 -3.61 -14.73
C LYS A 230 -17.27 -4.48 -14.83
N GLU A 231 -16.55 -4.42 -15.96
CA GLU A 231 -15.30 -5.16 -16.16
C GLU A 231 -14.20 -4.72 -15.18
N ALA A 232 -14.21 -3.43 -14.78
CA ALA A 232 -13.28 -2.86 -13.79
C ALA A 232 -13.72 -3.08 -12.33
N GLY A 233 -14.88 -3.68 -12.06
CA GLY A 233 -15.42 -3.86 -10.70
C GLY A 233 -15.76 -2.56 -9.98
N VAL A 234 -16.03 -1.48 -10.72
CA VAL A 234 -16.31 -0.16 -10.14
C VAL A 234 -17.82 0.02 -9.94
N LYS A 235 -18.25 0.27 -8.71
CA LYS A 235 -19.65 0.60 -8.41
C LYS A 235 -19.97 2.04 -8.78
N ILE A 236 -21.12 2.25 -9.41
CA ILE A 236 -21.60 3.59 -9.78
C ILE A 236 -22.90 3.91 -9.05
N TYR A 237 -22.85 4.87 -8.15
CA TYR A 237 -24.03 5.48 -7.55
C TYR A 237 -24.50 6.62 -8.45
N THR A 238 -25.77 6.63 -8.84
CA THR A 238 -26.32 7.66 -9.70
C THR A 238 -27.33 8.51 -8.96
N ILE A 239 -27.20 9.83 -9.06
CA ILE A 239 -28.06 10.82 -8.42
C ILE A 239 -28.70 11.68 -9.47
N GLY A 240 -29.99 11.51 -9.69
CA GLY A 240 -30.78 12.39 -10.55
C GLY A 240 -31.23 13.62 -9.76
N VAL A 241 -30.83 14.81 -10.23
CA VAL A 241 -31.11 16.09 -9.55
C VAL A 241 -32.19 16.86 -10.32
N GLY A 242 -33.21 17.37 -9.63
CA GLY A 242 -34.23 18.23 -10.26
C GLY A 242 -35.50 18.32 -9.42
N GLY A 243 -36.08 19.49 -9.34
CA GLY A 243 -37.29 19.77 -8.58
C GLY A 243 -38.57 19.23 -9.20
N ASP A 244 -39.69 19.35 -8.48
CA ASP A 244 -41.01 18.89 -8.92
C ASP A 244 -41.62 19.74 -10.04
N GLY A 245 -40.98 20.87 -10.41
CA GLY A 245 -41.49 21.76 -11.46
C GLY A 245 -41.53 21.11 -12.85
N SER A 246 -40.62 20.16 -13.13
CA SER A 246 -40.62 19.40 -14.38
C SER A 246 -41.71 18.32 -14.42
N ASP A 247 -42.13 17.80 -13.27
CA ASP A 247 -43.17 16.77 -13.17
C ASP A 247 -44.57 17.36 -13.45
N PHE A 248 -44.80 18.64 -13.09
CA PHE A 248 -46.06 19.31 -13.34
C PHE A 248 -46.33 19.62 -14.84
N ALA A 249 -45.25 20.01 -15.55
CA ALA A 249 -45.34 20.23 -17.00
C ALA A 249 -45.53 18.93 -17.76
N SER A 250 -44.91 17.83 -17.31
CA SER A 250 -45.07 16.48 -17.93
C SER A 250 -46.48 15.91 -17.69
N PHE A 251 -47.15 16.23 -16.58
CA PHE A 251 -48.53 15.83 -16.30
C PHE A 251 -49.52 16.41 -17.32
N PHE A 252 -49.25 17.59 -17.83
CA PHE A 252 -50.05 18.23 -18.90
C PHE A 252 -49.63 17.85 -20.32
N GLY A 253 -48.74 16.87 -20.46
CA GLY A 253 -48.25 16.45 -21.82
C GLY A 253 -47.36 17.48 -22.52
N LEU A 254 -47.02 18.56 -21.86
CA LEU A 254 -46.04 19.54 -22.31
C LEU A 254 -44.64 19.04 -21.97
N ARG A 255 -44.04 18.26 -22.84
CA ARG A 255 -42.58 17.96 -22.80
C ARG A 255 -41.81 19.26 -23.09
N MET A 256 -41.73 20.15 -22.13
CA MET A 256 -40.71 21.18 -22.09
C MET A 256 -39.42 20.46 -21.65
N GLY A 257 -38.48 20.34 -22.58
CA GLY A 257 -37.27 19.55 -22.45
C GLY A 257 -36.55 19.73 -21.11
N GLY A 258 -36.09 18.64 -20.50
CA GLY A 258 -35.23 18.66 -19.32
C GLY A 258 -35.67 17.75 -18.16
N GLY A 259 -36.39 16.66 -18.42
CA GLY A 259 -36.62 15.62 -17.41
C GLY A 259 -35.36 14.78 -17.19
N VAL A 260 -35.10 14.41 -15.93
CA VAL A 260 -34.05 13.46 -15.59
C VAL A 260 -34.34 12.10 -16.24
N ASP A 261 -33.39 11.54 -16.97
CA ASP A 261 -33.48 10.17 -17.47
C ASP A 261 -33.30 9.14 -16.32
N GLU A 262 -34.38 9.01 -15.53
CA GLU A 262 -34.36 8.05 -14.42
C GLU A 262 -34.14 6.61 -14.89
N ALA A 263 -34.63 6.26 -16.09
CA ALA A 263 -34.51 4.89 -16.60
C ALA A 263 -33.05 4.55 -16.91
N GLY A 264 -32.36 5.43 -17.62
CA GLY A 264 -30.93 5.28 -17.93
C GLY A 264 -30.07 5.28 -16.66
N LEU A 265 -30.32 6.21 -15.73
CA LEU A 265 -29.56 6.29 -14.48
C LEU A 265 -29.77 5.06 -13.57
N ARG A 266 -31.02 4.54 -13.49
CA ARG A 266 -31.32 3.27 -12.80
C ARG A 266 -30.62 2.07 -13.44
N GLN A 267 -30.51 2.06 -14.75
CA GLN A 267 -29.83 0.99 -15.47
C GLN A 267 -28.33 1.03 -15.19
N ILE A 268 -27.69 2.20 -15.31
CA ILE A 268 -26.26 2.38 -14.96
C ILE A 268 -25.96 1.83 -13.56
N ALA A 269 -26.75 2.27 -12.57
CA ALA A 269 -26.56 1.86 -11.18
C ALA A 269 -26.71 0.33 -11.01
N ARG A 270 -27.78 -0.26 -11.54
CA ARG A 270 -28.02 -1.70 -11.45
C ARG A 270 -26.94 -2.55 -12.10
N ASP A 271 -26.48 -2.15 -13.29
CA ASP A 271 -25.50 -2.91 -14.05
C ASP A 271 -24.10 -2.88 -13.41
N THR A 272 -23.86 -1.92 -12.53
CA THR A 272 -22.58 -1.71 -11.79
C THR A 272 -22.69 -1.97 -10.28
N GLU A 273 -23.72 -2.68 -9.83
CA GLU A 273 -23.96 -3.01 -8.42
C GLU A 273 -24.09 -1.79 -7.48
N GLY A 274 -24.41 -0.63 -8.04
CA GLY A 274 -24.71 0.59 -7.30
C GLY A 274 -26.20 0.80 -7.08
N THR A 275 -26.55 2.02 -6.65
CA THR A 275 -27.96 2.42 -6.38
C THR A 275 -28.27 3.75 -7.02
N TYR A 276 -29.48 3.85 -7.59
CA TYR A 276 -30.02 5.12 -8.09
C TYR A 276 -30.75 5.86 -6.99
N PHE A 277 -30.53 7.17 -6.91
CA PHE A 277 -31.24 8.08 -6.01
C PHE A 277 -31.84 9.25 -6.78
N ARG A 278 -32.97 9.77 -6.29
CA ARG A 278 -33.61 10.97 -6.78
C ARG A 278 -33.51 12.09 -5.74
N ALA A 279 -32.94 13.22 -6.12
CA ALA A 279 -32.84 14.41 -5.28
C ALA A 279 -33.74 15.53 -5.85
N LYS A 280 -34.90 15.77 -5.24
CA LYS A 280 -35.84 16.80 -5.63
C LYS A 280 -35.62 18.14 -4.90
N ASN A 281 -34.90 18.14 -3.82
CA ASN A 281 -34.54 19.30 -3.01
C ASN A 281 -33.28 19.06 -2.20
N THR A 282 -32.77 20.09 -1.55
CA THR A 282 -31.53 20.03 -0.77
C THR A 282 -31.58 18.98 0.35
N ALA A 283 -32.72 18.86 1.05
CA ALA A 283 -32.88 17.88 2.14
C ALA A 283 -32.84 16.43 1.61
N SER A 284 -33.46 16.16 0.44
CA SER A 284 -33.37 14.86 -0.20
C SER A 284 -31.93 14.55 -0.67
N LEU A 285 -31.22 15.55 -1.19
CA LEU A 285 -29.83 15.40 -1.59
C LEU A 285 -28.92 15.06 -0.40
N GLN A 286 -29.14 15.70 0.76
CA GLN A 286 -28.41 15.35 1.99
C GLN A 286 -28.68 13.91 2.45
N LYS A 287 -29.96 13.47 2.36
CA LYS A 287 -30.32 12.06 2.67
C LYS A 287 -29.66 11.07 1.72
N VAL A 288 -29.55 11.42 0.43
CA VAL A 288 -28.86 10.57 -0.56
C VAL A 288 -27.40 10.36 -0.18
N TYR A 289 -26.67 11.43 0.14
CA TYR A 289 -25.28 11.30 0.56
C TYR A 289 -25.15 10.53 1.89
N ALA A 290 -26.06 10.72 2.84
CA ALA A 290 -26.10 9.92 4.08
C ALA A 290 -26.34 8.43 3.79
N ALA A 291 -27.25 8.10 2.86
CA ALA A 291 -27.47 6.72 2.45
C ALA A 291 -26.24 6.10 1.77
N ILE A 292 -25.50 6.85 0.96
CA ILE A 292 -24.23 6.38 0.38
C ILE A 292 -23.20 6.16 1.49
N ASP A 293 -23.16 6.99 2.53
CA ASP A 293 -22.31 6.78 3.71
C ASP A 293 -22.64 5.47 4.44
N GLU A 294 -23.91 5.12 4.56
CA GLU A 294 -24.35 3.87 5.18
C GLU A 294 -24.08 2.63 4.31
N LEU A 295 -24.30 2.75 3.00
CA LEU A 295 -24.05 1.65 2.05
C LEU A 295 -22.55 1.36 1.90
N GLU A 296 -21.74 2.37 2.07
CA GLU A 296 -20.30 2.31 1.94
C GLU A 296 -19.64 2.82 3.24
N PRO A 297 -19.70 2.07 4.35
CA PRO A 297 -19.06 2.45 5.61
C PRO A 297 -17.53 2.45 5.42
N THR A 298 -16.85 3.42 6.00
CA THR A 298 -15.38 3.46 6.03
C THR A 298 -14.89 2.34 6.93
N GLU A 299 -14.41 1.25 6.36
CA GLU A 299 -13.76 0.17 7.12
C GLU A 299 -12.32 0.60 7.43
N ASN A 300 -12.06 0.89 8.67
CA ASN A 300 -10.71 1.08 9.17
C ASN A 300 -10.07 -0.32 9.37
N GLU A 301 -9.45 -0.85 8.35
CA GLU A 301 -8.52 -1.98 8.54
C GLU A 301 -7.24 -1.42 9.16
N ASP A 302 -7.16 -1.46 10.47
CA ASP A 302 -5.94 -1.14 11.20
C ASP A 302 -4.85 -2.14 10.83
N THR A 303 -3.96 -1.78 9.93
CA THR A 303 -2.75 -2.55 9.68
C THR A 303 -1.66 -2.08 10.63
N PHE A 304 -1.20 -3.00 11.49
CA PHE A 304 -0.10 -2.71 12.40
C PHE A 304 1.22 -2.92 11.67
N VAL A 305 1.96 -1.85 11.43
CA VAL A 305 3.32 -1.91 10.90
C VAL A 305 4.30 -1.71 12.05
N GLN A 306 5.24 -2.64 12.20
CA GLN A 306 6.29 -2.56 13.20
C GLN A 306 7.60 -2.20 12.52
N GLU A 307 8.28 -1.19 13.02
CA GLU A 307 9.64 -0.87 12.58
C GLU A 307 10.60 -1.93 13.12
N VAL A 308 11.23 -2.69 12.22
CA VAL A 308 12.22 -3.70 12.58
C VAL A 308 13.61 -3.19 12.24
N ARG A 309 14.46 -2.99 13.27
CA ARG A 309 15.87 -2.65 13.10
C ARG A 309 16.74 -3.87 13.39
N GLU A 310 17.50 -4.28 12.41
CA GLU A 310 18.39 -5.44 12.51
C GLU A 310 19.78 -5.03 13.01
N PHE A 311 20.35 -5.81 13.95
CA PHE A 311 21.67 -5.58 14.55
C PHE A 311 22.65 -6.71 14.30
N TYR A 312 22.43 -7.56 13.31
CA TYR A 312 23.30 -8.70 13.00
C TYR A 312 24.76 -8.28 12.69
N TYR A 313 24.97 -7.05 12.20
CA TYR A 313 26.29 -6.53 11.86
C TYR A 313 27.18 -6.32 13.08
N ILE A 314 26.63 -6.07 14.28
CA ILE A 314 27.41 -5.86 15.50
C ILE A 314 28.19 -7.12 15.90
N PRO A 315 27.54 -8.28 16.15
CA PRO A 315 28.28 -9.50 16.48
C PRO A 315 29.16 -9.98 15.30
N LEU A 316 28.76 -9.73 14.05
CA LEU A 316 29.58 -10.08 12.89
C LEU A 316 30.88 -9.27 12.83
N LEU A 317 30.82 -7.95 13.04
CA LEU A 317 32.03 -7.11 13.09
C LEU A 317 32.92 -7.48 14.26
N ALA A 318 32.34 -7.79 15.43
CA ALA A 318 33.11 -8.26 16.57
C ALA A 318 33.84 -9.58 16.29
N ALA A 319 33.18 -10.53 15.62
CA ALA A 319 33.79 -11.78 15.19
C ALA A 319 34.96 -11.55 14.21
N LEU A 320 34.78 -10.66 13.27
CA LEU A 320 35.77 -10.33 12.23
C LEU A 320 36.99 -9.61 12.84
N ALA A 321 36.76 -8.66 13.75
CA ALA A 321 37.82 -7.98 14.47
C ALA A 321 38.65 -8.94 15.33
N LEU A 322 38.00 -9.86 16.05
CA LEU A 322 38.67 -10.86 16.87
C LEU A 322 39.47 -11.84 15.99
N ALA A 323 38.95 -12.26 14.85
CA ALA A 323 39.64 -13.11 13.90
C ALA A 323 40.89 -12.42 13.34
N ALA A 324 40.78 -11.17 12.90
CA ALA A 324 41.89 -10.37 12.43
C ALA A 324 42.99 -10.21 13.49
N PHE A 325 42.58 -9.93 14.73
CA PHE A 325 43.50 -9.80 15.87
C PHE A 325 44.29 -11.11 16.11
N LEU A 326 43.62 -12.25 16.08
CA LEU A 326 44.26 -13.55 16.24
C LEU A 326 45.29 -13.82 15.12
N VAL A 327 44.97 -13.49 13.86
CA VAL A 327 45.88 -13.60 12.74
C VAL A 327 47.13 -12.71 12.90
N LEU A 328 46.95 -11.47 13.35
CA LEU A 328 48.05 -10.54 13.63
C LEU A 328 48.96 -11.02 14.75
N LEU A 329 48.37 -11.52 15.86
CA LEU A 329 49.14 -12.11 16.98
C LEU A 329 49.97 -13.31 16.51
N LYS A 330 49.38 -14.18 15.69
CA LYS A 330 50.11 -15.35 15.14
C LYS A 330 51.25 -14.91 14.24
N ARG A 331 51.05 -13.99 13.31
CA ARG A 331 52.13 -13.45 12.44
C ARG A 331 53.25 -12.84 13.24
N ARG A 332 52.93 -12.12 14.34
CA ARG A 332 53.96 -11.54 15.22
C ARG A 332 54.78 -12.59 15.97
N ALA A 333 54.11 -13.70 16.40
CA ALA A 333 54.78 -14.82 17.04
C ALA A 333 55.64 -15.64 16.07
N ASP A 334 55.28 -15.71 14.80
CA ASP A 334 56.06 -16.44 13.76
C ASP A 334 57.27 -15.62 13.23
N ASN A 335 57.31 -14.29 13.49
CA ASN A 335 58.39 -13.39 13.06
C ASN A 335 59.42 -13.09 14.16
N VAL A 336 59.25 -13.64 15.37
CA VAL A 336 60.19 -13.61 16.48
C VAL A 336 60.77 -15.00 16.70
#